data_9fcc4bbf4aba87796d7b0945f435ee4a
#
_entry.id   9fcc4bbf4aba87796d7b0945f435ee4a
#
_cell.length_a   1.000
_cell.length_b   1.000
_cell.length_c   1.000
_cell.angle_alpha   90.00
_cell.angle_beta   90.00
_cell.angle_gamma   90.00
#
_symmetry.space_group_name_H-M   'P 1'
#
loop_
_entity.id
_entity.type
_entity.pdbx_description
1 polymer ?
#
loop_
_entity_poly.entity_id
_entity_poly.type
_entity_poly.pdbx_seq_one_letter_code
_entity_poly.pdbx_strand_id
1 'polypeptide(L)'
;VLVMLADERSVGDGAWAQAMRDWQDARIRKVVRRARGAEWRRAEALPGITVTGGGAEVRVFPPVPLDGWPKDLARLQVSGTDLDDPEPPAPADPSGPVLWLNPGLDMSAGKAMAQAGHGAQLAWWELSGSERTAWRDAGFPLAVRTADPDAWQRLTASGLPVVRDAGYTEIAAGSCTVVADHPALR
;
A
#
# COMPACT_ATOMS: atom_id res chain seq x y z
N VAL A 1 0.78 -5.24 -0.46
CA VAL A 1 1.35 -4.83 -1.76
C VAL A 1 2.70 -5.49 -1.97
N LEU A 2 3.68 -5.35 -1.05
CA LEU A 2 5.04 -5.90 -1.19
C LEU A 2 5.05 -7.41 -1.45
N VAL A 3 4.25 -8.18 -0.73
CA VAL A 3 4.13 -9.63 -0.95
C VAL A 3 3.64 -9.96 -2.36
N MET A 4 2.77 -9.13 -2.95
CA MET A 4 2.30 -9.29 -4.33
C MET A 4 3.41 -8.96 -5.34
N LEU A 5 4.17 -7.88 -5.11
CA LEU A 5 5.27 -7.47 -6.00
C LEU A 5 6.43 -8.49 -6.01
N ALA A 6 6.66 -9.15 -4.87
CA ALA A 6 7.74 -10.12 -4.70
C ALA A 6 7.34 -11.58 -4.98
N ASP A 7 6.06 -11.85 -5.23
CA ASP A 7 5.56 -13.20 -5.48
C ASP A 7 6.05 -13.73 -6.83
N GLU A 8 6.45 -15.00 -6.89
CA GLU A 8 6.91 -15.64 -8.12
C GLU A 8 5.89 -15.62 -9.25
N ARG A 9 4.58 -15.65 -8.89
CA ARG A 9 3.49 -15.55 -9.86
C ARG A 9 3.37 -14.16 -10.50
N SER A 10 3.95 -13.14 -9.88
CA SER A 10 3.90 -11.73 -10.32
C SER A 10 5.07 -11.32 -11.21
N VAL A 11 6.07 -12.18 -11.39
CA VAL A 11 7.31 -11.88 -12.13
C VAL A 11 7.61 -12.91 -13.21
N GLY A 12 8.49 -12.58 -14.15
CA GLY A 12 8.88 -13.49 -15.25
C GLY A 12 7.69 -13.97 -16.05
N ASP A 13 7.48 -15.28 -16.12
CA ASP A 13 6.37 -15.96 -16.81
C ASP A 13 5.28 -16.44 -15.82
N GLY A 14 5.27 -15.92 -14.60
CA GLY A 14 4.30 -16.28 -13.58
C GLY A 14 2.85 -15.95 -13.98
N ALA A 15 1.89 -16.65 -13.38
CA ALA A 15 0.48 -16.57 -13.76
C ALA A 15 -0.13 -15.17 -13.66
N TRP A 16 0.46 -14.25 -12.87
CA TRP A 16 0.01 -12.86 -12.70
C TRP A 16 0.95 -11.85 -13.39
N ALA A 17 2.07 -12.30 -13.94
CA ALA A 17 3.12 -11.42 -14.45
C ALA A 17 2.63 -10.47 -15.55
N GLN A 18 1.77 -10.93 -16.47
CA GLN A 18 1.23 -10.06 -17.51
C GLN A 18 0.32 -8.98 -16.90
N ALA A 19 -0.61 -9.34 -16.01
CA ALA A 19 -1.50 -8.39 -15.34
C ALA A 19 -0.70 -7.36 -14.51
N MET A 20 0.40 -7.80 -13.88
CA MET A 20 1.29 -6.91 -13.13
C MET A 20 2.01 -5.93 -14.06
N ARG A 21 2.51 -6.36 -15.23
CA ARG A 21 3.14 -5.47 -16.23
C ARG A 21 2.13 -4.44 -16.73
N ASP A 22 0.98 -4.88 -17.21
CA ASP A 22 -0.07 -4.00 -17.74
C ASP A 22 -0.52 -2.95 -16.71
N TRP A 23 -0.62 -3.33 -15.44
CA TRP A 23 -0.97 -2.42 -14.37
C TRP A 23 0.16 -1.43 -14.05
N GLN A 24 1.42 -1.85 -14.07
CA GLN A 24 2.58 -0.99 -13.80
C GLN A 24 2.83 0.00 -14.92
N ASP A 25 2.58 -0.38 -16.19
CA ASP A 25 2.73 0.48 -17.36
C ASP A 25 1.57 1.49 -17.51
N ALA A 26 0.47 1.27 -16.79
CA ALA A 26 -0.70 2.14 -16.77
C ALA A 26 -0.74 3.04 -15.51
N ARG A 27 -1.94 3.47 -15.12
CA ARG A 27 -2.15 4.17 -13.86
C ARG A 27 -2.33 3.16 -12.74
N ILE A 28 -1.33 3.05 -11.88
CA ILE A 28 -1.32 2.14 -10.72
C ILE A 28 -2.40 2.51 -9.69
N ARG A 29 -3.61 2.04 -9.89
CA ARG A 29 -4.70 2.26 -8.94
C ARG A 29 -4.69 1.19 -7.85
N LYS A 30 -4.94 1.60 -6.62
CA LYS A 30 -5.19 0.72 -5.48
C LYS A 30 -6.49 1.12 -4.82
N VAL A 31 -7.35 0.15 -4.57
CA VAL A 31 -8.62 0.37 -3.89
C VAL A 31 -8.70 -0.59 -2.71
N VAL A 32 -8.83 -0.03 -1.51
CA VAL A 32 -9.09 -0.80 -0.31
C VAL A 32 -10.60 -0.99 -0.17
N ARG A 33 -11.02 -2.21 0.09
CA ARG A 33 -12.42 -2.57 0.28
C ARG A 33 -12.57 -3.36 1.56
N ARG A 34 -13.71 -3.19 2.22
CA ARG A 34 -14.04 -3.88 3.46
C ARG A 34 -14.92 -5.09 3.18
N ALA A 35 -14.58 -6.21 3.80
CA ALA A 35 -15.36 -7.44 3.74
C ALA A 35 -15.49 -8.05 5.14
N ARG A 36 -16.62 -8.69 5.43
CA ARG A 36 -16.87 -9.41 6.69
C ARG A 36 -17.61 -10.73 6.42
N GLY A 37 -17.41 -11.71 7.27
CA GLY A 37 -18.17 -12.96 7.27
C GLY A 37 -18.25 -13.61 5.89
N ALA A 38 -19.44 -13.73 5.31
CA ALA A 38 -19.65 -14.38 4.02
C ALA A 38 -18.98 -13.63 2.85
N GLU A 39 -18.85 -12.30 2.92
CA GLU A 39 -18.17 -11.51 1.90
C GLU A 39 -16.67 -11.80 1.92
N TRP A 40 -16.07 -11.88 3.11
CA TRP A 40 -14.67 -12.24 3.27
C TRP A 40 -14.39 -13.64 2.67
N ARG A 41 -15.19 -14.65 3.04
CA ARG A 41 -15.03 -16.01 2.50
C ARG A 41 -15.12 -16.07 0.97
N ARG A 42 -16.02 -15.28 0.35
CA ARG A 42 -16.10 -15.19 -1.12
C ARG A 42 -14.88 -14.50 -1.73
N ALA A 43 -14.43 -13.41 -1.12
CA ALA A 43 -13.22 -12.73 -1.55
C ALA A 43 -11.98 -13.64 -1.41
N GLU A 44 -11.88 -14.37 -0.31
CA GLU A 44 -10.78 -15.29 -0.04
C GLU A 44 -10.68 -16.45 -1.04
N ALA A 45 -11.81 -16.88 -1.61
CA ALA A 45 -11.85 -17.92 -2.65
C ALA A 45 -11.28 -17.45 -4.01
N LEU A 46 -11.11 -16.14 -4.23
CA LEU A 46 -10.51 -15.61 -5.45
C LEU A 46 -8.97 -15.69 -5.39
N PRO A 47 -8.28 -15.78 -6.53
CA PRO A 47 -6.80 -15.73 -6.56
C PRO A 47 -6.26 -14.48 -5.87
N GLY A 48 -5.32 -14.67 -4.94
CA GLY A 48 -4.74 -13.56 -4.18
C GLY A 48 -3.84 -14.06 -3.05
N ILE A 49 -3.32 -13.14 -2.24
CA ILE A 49 -2.45 -13.43 -1.10
C ILE A 49 -3.07 -12.81 0.15
N THR A 50 -3.27 -13.60 1.19
CA THR A 50 -3.71 -13.11 2.52
C THR A 50 -2.49 -12.89 3.40
N VAL A 51 -2.45 -11.73 4.05
CA VAL A 51 -1.47 -11.39 5.09
C VAL A 51 -2.23 -11.17 6.39
N THR A 52 -1.77 -11.81 7.45
CA THR A 52 -2.37 -11.73 8.79
C THR A 52 -1.42 -11.04 9.74
N GLY A 53 -1.92 -10.16 10.58
CA GLY A 53 -1.13 -9.48 11.61
C GLY A 53 -2.02 -8.72 12.59
N GLY A 54 -1.66 -8.73 13.88
CA GLY A 54 -2.38 -7.98 14.92
C GLY A 54 -3.87 -8.34 15.05
N GLY A 55 -4.26 -9.57 14.70
CA GLY A 55 -5.68 -9.99 14.71
C GLY A 55 -6.49 -9.52 13.51
N ALA A 56 -5.86 -8.88 12.52
CA ALA A 56 -6.48 -8.44 11.29
C ALA A 56 -5.95 -9.23 10.08
N GLU A 57 -6.76 -9.29 9.02
CA GLU A 57 -6.39 -9.92 7.76
C GLU A 57 -6.57 -8.94 6.60
N VAL A 58 -5.59 -8.92 5.71
CA VAL A 58 -5.65 -8.17 4.46
C VAL A 58 -5.37 -9.11 3.30
N ARG A 59 -6.28 -9.16 2.34
CA ARG A 59 -6.05 -9.92 1.12
C ARG A 59 -5.76 -8.99 -0.04
N VAL A 60 -4.63 -9.21 -0.70
CA VAL A 60 -4.23 -8.52 -1.91
C VAL A 60 -4.50 -9.40 -3.13
N PHE A 61 -5.06 -8.81 -4.16
CA PHE A 61 -5.41 -9.48 -5.41
C PHE A 61 -4.49 -9.04 -6.53
N PRO A 62 -4.20 -9.91 -7.52
CA PRO A 62 -3.54 -9.47 -8.73
C PRO A 62 -4.37 -8.38 -9.43
N PRO A 63 -3.74 -7.45 -10.14
CA PRO A 63 -4.45 -6.40 -10.86
C PRO A 63 -5.47 -6.96 -11.85
N VAL A 64 -6.58 -6.27 -11.99
CA VAL A 64 -7.62 -6.58 -12.98
C VAL A 64 -7.99 -5.30 -13.74
N PRO A 65 -8.39 -5.38 -15.02
CA PRO A 65 -8.94 -4.24 -15.75
C PRO A 65 -10.16 -3.63 -15.04
N LEU A 66 -10.41 -2.35 -15.25
CA LEU A 66 -11.52 -1.63 -14.58
C LEU A 66 -12.90 -2.22 -14.91
N ASP A 67 -13.07 -2.79 -16.08
CA ASP A 67 -14.28 -3.47 -16.57
C ASP A 67 -14.30 -4.98 -16.25
N GLY A 68 -13.19 -5.52 -15.72
CA GLY A 68 -13.01 -6.94 -15.43
C GLY A 68 -13.12 -7.33 -13.95
N TRP A 69 -13.68 -6.47 -13.09
CA TRP A 69 -13.74 -6.74 -11.65
C TRP A 69 -14.60 -7.96 -11.33
N PRO A 70 -14.09 -8.94 -10.56
CA PRO A 70 -14.90 -10.00 -10.01
C PRO A 70 -16.09 -9.43 -9.22
N LYS A 71 -17.31 -9.95 -9.45
CA LYS A 71 -18.55 -9.45 -8.83
C LYS A 71 -18.46 -9.41 -7.31
N ASP A 72 -17.76 -10.38 -6.70
CA ASP A 72 -17.59 -10.47 -5.26
C ASP A 72 -16.64 -9.41 -4.70
N LEU A 73 -15.77 -8.84 -5.50
CA LEU A 73 -14.96 -7.67 -5.12
C LEU A 73 -15.68 -6.37 -5.45
N ALA A 74 -16.35 -6.28 -6.60
CA ALA A 74 -16.99 -5.06 -7.07
C ALA A 74 -18.05 -4.52 -6.10
N ARG A 75 -18.77 -5.41 -5.40
CA ARG A 75 -19.84 -5.07 -4.45
C ARG A 75 -19.38 -4.71 -3.04
N LEU A 76 -18.09 -4.94 -2.71
CA LEU A 76 -17.58 -4.64 -1.38
C LEU A 76 -17.51 -3.14 -1.11
N GLN A 77 -17.71 -2.75 0.15
CA GLN A 77 -17.68 -1.37 0.60
C GLN A 77 -16.30 -0.72 0.36
N VAL A 78 -16.28 0.46 -0.27
CA VAL A 78 -15.07 1.23 -0.56
C VAL A 78 -14.86 2.37 0.45
N SER A 79 -15.91 3.12 0.75
CA SER A 79 -15.88 4.30 1.63
C SER A 79 -16.37 3.99 3.04
N GLY A 80 -16.12 4.89 3.99
CA GLY A 80 -16.59 4.77 5.37
C GLY A 80 -15.91 3.63 6.15
N THR A 81 -14.68 3.28 5.78
CA THR A 81 -13.84 2.43 6.62
C THR A 81 -13.17 3.31 7.65
N ASP A 82 -13.90 3.62 8.72
CA ASP A 82 -13.35 4.23 9.91
C ASP A 82 -12.89 3.12 10.84
N LEU A 83 -11.63 3.16 11.18
CA LEU A 83 -11.02 2.32 12.20
C LEU A 83 -10.53 3.29 13.27
N ASP A 84 -11.13 3.20 14.43
CA ASP A 84 -10.68 3.93 15.60
C ASP A 84 -9.50 3.17 16.21
N ASP A 85 -8.38 3.85 16.39
CA ASP A 85 -7.21 3.31 17.06
C ASP A 85 -6.94 4.21 18.27
N PRO A 86 -7.47 3.83 19.45
CA PRO A 86 -7.39 4.65 20.65
C PRO A 86 -5.97 4.74 21.21
N GLU A 87 -5.08 3.84 20.82
CA GLU A 87 -3.70 3.82 21.27
C GLU A 87 -2.74 4.26 20.13
N PRO A 88 -2.02 5.38 20.30
CA PRO A 88 -1.04 5.78 19.33
C PRO A 88 0.02 4.69 19.17
N PRO A 89 0.42 4.36 17.93
CA PRO A 89 1.42 3.32 17.70
C PRO A 89 2.75 3.72 18.36
N ALA A 90 3.50 2.72 18.85
CA ALA A 90 4.84 2.94 19.38
C ALA A 90 5.72 3.69 18.37
N PRO A 91 6.71 4.47 18.81
CA PRO A 91 7.67 5.13 17.89
C PRO A 91 8.23 4.13 16.87
N ALA A 92 8.40 4.56 15.63
CA ALA A 92 9.03 3.74 14.62
C ALA A 92 10.51 3.53 14.95
N ASP A 93 11.04 2.35 14.63
CA ASP A 93 12.48 2.13 14.67
C ASP A 93 13.15 3.07 13.64
N PRO A 94 14.05 3.98 14.07
CA PRO A 94 14.70 4.92 13.18
C PRO A 94 15.63 4.24 12.16
N SER A 95 16.04 3.01 12.41
CA SER A 95 16.85 2.19 11.50
C SER A 95 16.01 1.41 10.47
N GLY A 96 14.70 1.33 10.66
CA GLY A 96 13.78 0.59 9.79
C GLY A 96 13.11 1.46 8.72
N PRO A 97 12.42 0.81 7.76
CA PRO A 97 11.59 1.51 6.79
C PRO A 97 10.34 2.12 7.44
N VAL A 98 10.03 3.37 7.08
CA VAL A 98 8.84 4.08 7.56
C VAL A 98 8.09 4.71 6.40
N LEU A 99 6.78 4.56 6.37
CA LEU A 99 5.90 5.33 5.51
C LEU A 99 5.30 6.47 6.32
N TRP A 100 5.70 7.68 5.98
CA TRP A 100 5.25 8.88 6.66
C TRP A 100 4.01 9.45 6.00
N LEU A 101 2.88 9.43 6.70
CA LEU A 101 1.62 10.04 6.25
C LEU A 101 1.66 11.55 6.46
N ASN A 102 1.02 12.29 5.54
CA ASN A 102 0.87 13.73 5.64
C ASN A 102 -0.04 14.13 6.80
N PRO A 103 0.45 14.91 7.78
CA PRO A 103 -0.34 15.34 8.94
C PRO A 103 -1.44 16.37 8.58
N GLY A 104 -1.34 17.02 7.43
CA GLY A 104 -2.29 18.04 6.98
C GLY A 104 -3.46 17.49 6.16
N LEU A 105 -3.58 16.16 5.99
CA LEU A 105 -4.65 15.54 5.22
C LEU A 105 -5.52 14.65 6.12
N ASP A 106 -6.82 14.93 6.12
CA ASP A 106 -7.79 14.04 6.74
C ASP A 106 -8.15 12.90 5.78
N MET A 107 -7.55 11.75 6.02
CA MET A 107 -7.73 10.54 5.21
C MET A 107 -8.47 9.48 6.00
N SER A 108 -9.55 8.93 5.43
CA SER A 108 -10.13 7.72 5.99
C SER A 108 -9.10 6.59 6.10
N ALA A 109 -9.29 5.65 7.03
CA ALA A 109 -8.38 4.52 7.22
C ALA A 109 -8.19 3.72 5.91
N GLY A 110 -9.25 3.55 5.11
CA GLY A 110 -9.16 2.89 3.80
C GLY A 110 -8.29 3.66 2.81
N LYS A 111 -8.39 4.99 2.80
CA LYS A 111 -7.55 5.86 1.96
C LYS A 111 -6.09 5.81 2.42
N ALA A 112 -5.84 5.94 3.72
CA ALA A 112 -4.50 5.87 4.29
C ALA A 112 -3.81 4.52 3.97
N MET A 113 -4.51 3.40 4.08
CA MET A 113 -4.00 2.08 3.67
C MET A 113 -3.66 2.01 2.18
N ALA A 114 -4.50 2.57 1.30
CA ALA A 114 -4.21 2.61 -0.14
C ALA A 114 -2.97 3.46 -0.43
N GLN A 115 -2.85 4.62 0.19
CA GLN A 115 -1.71 5.53 0.03
C GLN A 115 -0.41 4.93 0.61
N ALA A 116 -0.47 4.28 1.77
CA ALA A 116 0.67 3.53 2.31
C ALA A 116 1.10 2.40 1.35
N GLY A 117 0.14 1.70 0.74
CA GLY A 117 0.43 0.73 -0.32
C GLY A 117 1.13 1.33 -1.54
N HIS A 118 0.82 2.58 -1.92
CA HIS A 118 1.54 3.31 -2.96
C HIS A 118 2.97 3.66 -2.50
N GLY A 119 3.14 4.17 -1.30
CA GLY A 119 4.46 4.48 -0.75
C GLY A 119 5.39 3.26 -0.71
N ALA A 120 4.89 2.13 -0.22
CA ALA A 120 5.63 0.88 -0.20
C ALA A 120 6.05 0.42 -1.62
N GLN A 121 5.18 0.60 -2.62
CA GLN A 121 5.52 0.28 -4.01
C GLN A 121 6.58 1.22 -4.59
N LEU A 122 6.50 2.52 -4.32
CA LEU A 122 7.52 3.48 -4.78
C LEU A 122 8.88 3.14 -4.18
N ALA A 123 8.97 2.87 -2.86
CA ALA A 123 10.21 2.40 -2.24
C ALA A 123 10.73 1.13 -2.93
N TRP A 124 9.86 0.14 -3.15
CA TRP A 124 10.24 -1.10 -3.83
C TRP A 124 10.83 -0.86 -5.22
N TRP A 125 10.32 0.09 -5.97
CA TRP A 125 10.82 0.38 -7.32
C TRP A 125 12.18 1.06 -7.33
N GLU A 126 12.45 1.95 -6.35
CA GLU A 126 13.74 2.63 -6.23
C GLU A 126 14.87 1.73 -5.70
N LEU A 127 14.54 0.68 -4.95
CA LEU A 127 15.52 -0.25 -4.41
C LEU A 127 16.18 -1.12 -5.49
N SER A 128 17.45 -1.44 -5.32
CA SER A 128 18.17 -2.44 -6.11
C SER A 128 17.61 -3.86 -5.91
N GLY A 129 17.95 -4.79 -6.78
CA GLY A 129 17.53 -6.18 -6.66
C GLY A 129 17.98 -6.84 -5.35
N SER A 130 19.19 -6.54 -4.89
CA SER A 130 19.72 -7.07 -3.62
C SER A 130 19.00 -6.51 -2.39
N GLU A 131 18.67 -5.22 -2.40
CA GLU A 131 17.92 -4.57 -1.32
C GLU A 131 16.47 -5.07 -1.25
N ARG A 132 15.81 -5.26 -2.40
CA ARG A 132 14.49 -5.91 -2.47
C ARG A 132 14.51 -7.31 -1.90
N THR A 133 15.54 -8.09 -2.24
CA THR A 133 15.72 -9.44 -1.70
C THR A 133 15.91 -9.40 -0.19
N ALA A 134 16.78 -8.55 0.32
CA ALA A 134 17.00 -8.39 1.75
C ALA A 134 15.73 -7.97 2.50
N TRP A 135 14.97 -7.01 1.95
CA TRP A 135 13.70 -6.58 2.55
C TRP A 135 12.65 -7.69 2.57
N ARG A 136 12.54 -8.45 1.48
CA ARG A 136 11.66 -9.62 1.38
C ARG A 136 12.04 -10.69 2.40
N ASP A 137 13.32 -11.06 2.47
CA ASP A 137 13.82 -12.15 3.32
C ASP A 137 13.71 -11.79 4.81
N ALA A 138 13.71 -10.51 5.14
CA ALA A 138 13.38 -9.99 6.47
C ALA A 138 11.88 -9.98 6.80
N GLY A 139 11.00 -10.39 5.85
CA GLY A 139 9.55 -10.40 6.05
C GLY A 139 8.88 -9.03 5.88
N PHE A 140 9.51 -8.11 5.14
CA PHE A 140 9.00 -6.75 4.89
C PHE A 140 8.73 -5.93 6.16
N PRO A 141 9.66 -5.80 7.11
CA PRO A 141 9.48 -4.90 8.24
C PRO A 141 9.17 -3.49 7.74
N LEU A 142 8.11 -2.87 8.27
CA LEU A 142 7.61 -1.58 7.81
C LEU A 142 6.75 -0.93 8.89
N ALA A 143 7.04 0.32 9.22
CA ALA A 143 6.18 1.14 10.05
C ALA A 143 5.38 2.12 9.19
N VAL A 144 4.14 2.43 9.61
CA VAL A 144 3.33 3.53 9.05
C VAL A 144 3.06 4.52 10.17
N ARG A 145 3.43 5.78 9.99
CA ARG A 145 3.30 6.83 11.00
C ARG A 145 2.84 8.14 10.36
N THR A 146 2.08 8.92 11.08
CA THR A 146 1.81 10.31 10.71
C THR A 146 3.03 11.15 11.09
N ALA A 147 3.55 11.94 10.18
CA ALA A 147 4.65 12.85 10.45
C ALA A 147 4.20 14.03 11.31
N ASP A 148 5.10 14.65 12.08
CA ASP A 148 4.85 15.99 12.54
C ASP A 148 4.99 17.02 11.39
N PRO A 149 4.37 18.22 11.47
CA PRO A 149 4.38 19.18 10.36
C PRO A 149 5.78 19.60 9.91
N ASP A 150 6.72 19.78 10.82
CA ASP A 150 8.09 20.22 10.49
C ASP A 150 8.88 19.05 9.86
N ALA A 151 8.71 17.84 10.37
CA ALA A 151 9.30 16.65 9.76
C ALA A 151 8.72 16.42 8.37
N TRP A 152 7.43 16.64 8.16
CA TRP A 152 6.79 16.50 6.85
C TRP A 152 7.42 17.40 5.78
N GLN A 153 7.69 18.66 6.11
CA GLN A 153 8.37 19.57 5.19
C GLN A 153 9.78 19.09 4.82
N ARG A 154 10.56 18.62 5.79
CA ARG A 154 11.89 18.06 5.54
C ARG A 154 11.82 16.79 4.69
N LEU A 155 10.91 15.88 5.00
CA LEU A 155 10.72 14.62 4.28
C LEU A 155 10.35 14.84 2.81
N THR A 156 9.43 15.74 2.52
CA THR A 156 9.02 16.03 1.14
C THR A 156 10.11 16.72 0.31
N ALA A 157 11.09 17.35 0.96
CA ALA A 157 12.24 17.99 0.33
C ALA A 157 13.49 17.09 0.27
N SER A 158 13.46 15.89 0.87
CA SER A 158 14.65 15.03 1.05
C SER A 158 15.08 14.25 -0.20
N GLY A 159 14.26 14.23 -1.25
CA GLY A 159 14.50 13.38 -2.43
C GLY A 159 13.95 11.94 -2.30
N LEU A 160 13.42 11.56 -1.14
CA LEU A 160 12.75 10.26 -0.96
C LEU A 160 11.49 10.15 -1.83
N PRO A 161 11.06 8.92 -2.18
CA PRO A 161 9.86 8.72 -2.99
C PRO A 161 8.60 9.29 -2.31
N VAL A 162 7.86 10.13 -3.04
CA VAL A 162 6.65 10.80 -2.54
C VAL A 162 5.44 10.38 -3.37
N VAL A 163 4.41 9.91 -2.70
CA VAL A 163 3.12 9.61 -3.33
C VAL A 163 2.35 10.91 -3.55
N ARG A 164 1.97 11.16 -4.81
CA ARG A 164 1.07 12.26 -5.20
C ARG A 164 -0.28 11.68 -5.62
N ASP A 165 -1.34 12.08 -4.93
CA ASP A 165 -2.69 11.58 -5.22
C ASP A 165 -3.23 12.16 -6.54
N ALA A 166 -3.95 11.35 -7.29
CA ALA A 166 -4.54 11.77 -8.55
C ALA A 166 -5.89 12.51 -8.42
N GLY A 167 -6.42 12.63 -7.20
CA GLY A 167 -7.65 13.38 -6.91
C GLY A 167 -8.94 12.64 -7.24
N TYR A 168 -8.96 11.32 -7.20
CA TYR A 168 -10.16 10.56 -7.57
C TYR A 168 -11.20 10.42 -6.45
N THR A 169 -10.83 10.70 -5.19
CA THR A 169 -11.69 10.45 -4.03
C THR A 169 -11.71 11.64 -3.05
N GLU A 170 -11.12 11.45 -1.88
CA GLU A 170 -11.28 12.35 -0.72
C GLU A 170 -10.35 13.56 -0.75
N ILE A 171 -9.30 13.54 -1.58
CA ILE A 171 -8.19 14.50 -1.52
C ILE A 171 -8.00 15.18 -2.87
N ALA A 172 -7.54 16.42 -2.85
CA ALA A 172 -7.26 17.20 -4.05
C ALA A 172 -6.13 16.55 -4.89
N ALA A 173 -6.25 16.63 -6.20
CA ALA A 173 -5.23 16.14 -7.13
C ALA A 173 -3.88 16.84 -6.89
N GLY A 174 -2.81 16.04 -6.94
CA GLY A 174 -1.44 16.52 -6.72
C GLY A 174 -1.01 16.57 -5.25
N SER A 175 -1.93 16.33 -4.30
CA SER A 175 -1.58 16.30 -2.88
C SER A 175 -0.53 15.24 -2.58
N CYS A 176 0.54 15.62 -1.87
CA CYS A 176 1.52 14.69 -1.33
C CYS A 176 0.91 13.97 -0.13
N THR A 177 0.79 12.66 -0.19
CA THR A 177 0.07 11.86 0.81
C THR A 177 0.98 11.02 1.68
N VAL A 178 2.05 10.47 1.12
CA VAL A 178 3.01 9.60 1.81
C VAL A 178 4.42 9.88 1.32
N VAL A 179 5.38 9.92 2.23
CA VAL A 179 6.81 9.80 1.92
C VAL A 179 7.29 8.42 2.33
N ALA A 180 7.97 7.73 1.42
CA ALA A 180 8.50 6.39 1.66
C ALA A 180 9.97 6.49 2.08
N ASP A 181 10.21 6.40 3.37
CA ASP A 181 11.53 6.51 3.99
C ASP A 181 12.11 5.11 4.25
N HIS A 182 12.85 4.59 3.29
CA HIS A 182 13.58 3.32 3.43
C HIS A 182 15.07 3.61 3.69
N PRO A 183 15.73 2.93 4.64
CA PRO A 183 17.14 3.19 5.00
C PRO A 183 18.10 3.18 3.81
N ALA A 184 17.89 2.30 2.84
CA ALA A 184 18.71 2.23 1.64
C ALA A 184 18.47 3.36 0.62
N LEU A 185 17.49 4.24 0.86
CA LEU A 185 17.17 5.39 -0.01
C LEU A 185 17.57 6.74 0.62
N ARG A 186 18.15 6.71 1.83
CA ARG A 186 18.61 7.88 2.58
C ARG A 186 19.94 8.41 2.08
#